data_c293fb6bdfa0b20eb2e989e4bfc2a144
#
_entry.id   c293fb6bdfa0b20eb2e989e4bfc2a144
#
_cell.length_a   1.000
_cell.length_b   1.000
_cell.length_c   1.000
_cell.angle_alpha   90.00
_cell.angle_beta   90.00
_cell.angle_gamma   90.00
#
_symmetry.space_group_name_H-M   'P 1'
#
loop_
_entity.id
_entity.type
_entity.pdbx_description
1 polymer ?
#
loop_
_entity_poly.entity_id
_entity_poly.type
_entity_poly.pdbx_seq_one_letter_code
_entity_poly.pdbx_strand_id
1 'polypeptide(L)'
;VQLSFDYLGVGNAAAYITSLSFGGTMDAQLNTLAVQQWISMTSLQMAEGWVETVRFNRAGNEIFTNGIFSSPLLNTIGANKYPTSFVYPTQEIALNPNTPNRTVTDKRFWDAN
;
A
#
# COMPACT_ATOMS: atom_id res chain seq x y z
N VAL A 1 17.66 -4.18 3.69
CA VAL A 1 18.11 -2.80 3.99
C VAL A 1 19.59 -2.63 3.70
N GLN A 2 20.51 -3.36 4.36
CA GLN A 2 21.96 -3.21 4.14
C GLN A 2 22.34 -3.34 2.66
N LEU A 3 21.91 -4.41 1.98
CA LEU A 3 22.19 -4.63 0.55
C LEU A 3 21.69 -3.49 -0.35
N SER A 4 20.55 -2.87 0.00
CA SER A 4 20.02 -1.74 -0.76
C SER A 4 20.89 -0.50 -0.60
N PHE A 5 21.39 -0.24 0.60
CA PHE A 5 22.30 0.87 0.86
C PHE A 5 23.64 0.65 0.14
N ASP A 6 24.16 -0.57 0.16
CA ASP A 6 25.41 -0.93 -0.52
C ASP A 6 25.28 -0.76 -2.05
N TYR A 7 24.15 -1.24 -2.60
CA TYR A 7 23.86 -1.12 -4.03
C TYR A 7 23.74 0.36 -4.49
N LEU A 8 23.11 1.20 -3.67
CA LEU A 8 22.92 2.62 -3.98
C LEU A 8 24.15 3.48 -3.63
N GLY A 9 25.18 2.92 -3.01
CA GLY A 9 26.36 3.65 -2.56
C GLY A 9 26.06 4.69 -1.45
N VAL A 10 24.99 4.50 -0.70
CA VAL A 10 24.56 5.41 0.36
C VAL A 10 25.11 4.91 1.71
N GLY A 11 25.77 5.79 2.45
CA GLY A 11 26.27 5.50 3.78
C GLY A 11 25.17 5.43 4.86
N ASN A 12 25.57 5.03 6.09
CA ASN A 12 24.70 5.03 7.28
C ASN A 12 23.58 3.98 7.36
N ALA A 13 23.68 2.88 6.63
CA ALA A 13 22.74 1.78 6.75
C ALA A 13 22.59 1.26 8.19
N ALA A 14 23.70 1.17 8.95
CA ALA A 14 23.68 0.74 10.35
C ALA A 14 22.85 1.67 11.24
N ALA A 15 23.01 2.98 11.09
CA ALA A 15 22.22 3.96 11.83
C ALA A 15 20.72 3.87 11.48
N TYR A 16 20.41 3.70 10.20
CA TYR A 16 19.04 3.49 9.74
C TYR A 16 18.43 2.20 10.30
N ILE A 17 19.17 1.08 10.24
CA ILE A 17 18.71 -0.21 10.79
C ILE A 17 18.45 -0.08 12.30
N THR A 18 19.32 0.62 13.02
CA THR A 18 19.16 0.85 14.47
C THR A 18 17.93 1.73 14.76
N SER A 19 17.58 2.65 13.87
CA SER A 19 16.39 3.49 14.03
C SER A 19 15.07 2.74 13.79
N LEU A 20 15.09 1.58 13.11
CA LEU A 20 13.91 0.76 12.89
C LEU A 20 13.53 0.04 14.18
N SER A 21 12.36 0.35 14.70
CA SER A 21 11.83 -0.34 15.88
C SER A 21 10.94 -1.50 15.45
N PHE A 22 11.36 -2.72 15.80
CA PHE A 22 10.52 -3.92 15.68
C PHE A 22 9.94 -4.36 17.03
N GLY A 23 9.94 -3.45 18.02
CA GLY A 23 9.34 -3.70 19.32
C GLY A 23 7.82 -3.47 19.32
N GLY A 24 7.18 -3.82 20.43
CA GLY A 24 5.77 -3.57 20.65
C GLY A 24 4.84 -4.70 20.20
N THR A 25 3.62 -4.35 19.79
CA THR A 25 2.59 -5.28 19.35
C THR A 25 2.91 -5.86 17.97
N MET A 26 2.26 -6.98 17.63
CA MET A 26 2.35 -7.56 16.29
C MET A 26 1.95 -6.55 15.21
N ASP A 27 0.93 -5.73 15.47
CA ASP A 27 0.49 -4.71 14.51
C ASP A 27 1.56 -3.63 14.29
N ALA A 28 2.25 -3.20 15.34
CA ALA A 28 3.37 -2.26 15.21
C ALA A 28 4.51 -2.84 14.37
N GLN A 29 4.84 -4.11 14.57
CA GLN A 29 5.86 -4.81 13.77
C GLN A 29 5.44 -4.94 12.30
N LEU A 30 4.19 -5.34 12.04
CA LEU A 30 3.65 -5.44 10.69
C LEU A 30 3.61 -4.08 9.98
N ASN A 31 3.26 -3.02 10.68
CA ASN A 31 3.27 -1.67 10.13
C ASN A 31 4.69 -1.22 9.74
N THR A 32 5.68 -1.52 10.57
CA THR A 32 7.09 -1.27 10.24
C THR A 32 7.50 -2.04 8.99
N LEU A 33 7.13 -3.33 8.87
CA LEU A 33 7.40 -4.13 7.68
C LEU A 33 6.70 -3.56 6.44
N ALA A 34 5.43 -3.17 6.54
CA ALA A 34 4.68 -2.59 5.44
C ALA A 34 5.36 -1.34 4.87
N VAL A 35 5.82 -0.44 5.74
CA VAL A 35 6.55 0.77 5.34
C VAL A 35 7.87 0.43 4.66
N GLN A 36 8.66 -0.49 5.22
CA GLN A 36 9.93 -0.90 4.64
C GLN A 36 9.76 -1.56 3.27
N GLN A 37 8.77 -2.39 3.14
CA GLN A 37 8.44 -3.07 1.90
C GLN A 37 7.98 -2.06 0.83
N TRP A 38 7.11 -1.12 1.20
CA TRP A 38 6.69 -0.05 0.33
C TRP A 38 7.87 0.80 -0.17
N ILE A 39 8.77 1.22 0.72
CA ILE A 39 9.97 1.98 0.36
C ILE A 39 10.84 1.20 -0.64
N SER A 40 11.05 -0.10 -0.40
CA SER A 40 11.92 -0.92 -1.26
C SER A 40 11.34 -1.16 -2.65
N MET A 41 10.01 -1.13 -2.80
CA MET A 41 9.32 -1.44 -4.06
C MET A 41 8.93 -0.18 -4.86
N THR A 42 8.86 0.98 -4.23
CA THR A 42 8.27 2.21 -4.82
C THR A 42 8.86 2.62 -6.16
N SER A 43 10.16 2.42 -6.39
CA SER A 43 10.80 2.83 -7.64
C SER A 43 11.00 1.70 -8.65
N LEU A 44 10.90 0.45 -8.23
CA LEU A 44 11.21 -0.72 -9.06
C LEU A 44 9.97 -1.54 -9.42
N GLN A 45 9.04 -1.68 -8.48
CA GLN A 45 7.87 -2.57 -8.60
C GLN A 45 6.64 -1.92 -7.96
N MET A 46 6.21 -0.77 -8.50
CA MET A 46 5.12 0.02 -7.91
C MET A 46 3.80 -0.76 -7.79
N ALA A 47 3.45 -1.58 -8.76
CA ALA A 47 2.23 -2.38 -8.72
C ALA A 47 2.28 -3.43 -7.60
N GLU A 48 3.41 -4.10 -7.45
CA GLU A 48 3.64 -5.06 -6.37
C GLU A 48 3.66 -4.37 -5.00
N GLY A 49 4.33 -3.22 -4.91
CA GLY A 49 4.35 -2.40 -3.71
C GLY A 49 2.95 -2.00 -3.26
N TRP A 50 2.07 -1.64 -4.20
CA TRP A 50 0.68 -1.33 -3.91
C TRP A 50 -0.09 -2.57 -3.42
N VAL A 51 0.03 -3.70 -4.10
CA VAL A 51 -0.65 -4.96 -3.72
C VAL A 51 -0.23 -5.41 -2.32
N GLU A 52 1.06 -5.37 -2.02
CA GLU A 52 1.59 -5.72 -0.70
C GLU A 52 1.09 -4.75 0.38
N THR A 53 1.06 -3.45 0.10
CA THR A 53 0.55 -2.45 1.04
C THR A 53 -0.93 -2.71 1.36
N VAL A 54 -1.74 -3.00 0.35
CA VAL A 54 -3.16 -3.36 0.54
C VAL A 54 -3.30 -4.63 1.40
N ARG A 55 -2.40 -5.59 1.25
CA ARG A 55 -2.42 -6.83 2.05
C ARG A 55 -2.19 -6.60 3.54
N PHE A 56 -1.40 -5.58 3.92
CA PHE A 56 -1.20 -5.23 5.33
C PHE A 56 -2.39 -4.48 5.95
N ASN A 57 -3.28 -3.93 5.13
CA ASN A 57 -4.48 -3.26 5.61
C ASN A 57 -5.53 -4.30 6.00
N ARG A 58 -5.86 -4.38 7.28
CA ARG A 58 -6.76 -5.40 7.83
C ARG A 58 -7.65 -4.83 8.92
N ALA A 59 -8.72 -5.53 9.24
CA ALA A 59 -9.62 -5.16 10.32
C ALA A 59 -8.87 -5.00 11.65
N GLY A 60 -9.02 -3.86 12.30
CA GLY A 60 -8.32 -3.50 13.54
C GLY A 60 -6.91 -2.93 13.35
N ASN A 61 -6.38 -2.95 12.12
CA ASN A 61 -5.12 -2.29 11.75
C ASN A 61 -5.21 -1.71 10.33
N GLU A 62 -6.09 -0.75 10.15
CA GLU A 62 -6.33 -0.06 8.88
C GLU A 62 -5.22 0.95 8.59
N ILE A 63 -4.12 0.51 7.98
CA ILE A 63 -2.88 1.29 7.78
C ILE A 63 -3.07 2.54 6.92
N PHE A 64 -4.13 2.62 6.12
CA PHE A 64 -4.47 3.81 5.33
C PHE A 64 -5.27 4.86 6.12
N THR A 65 -5.78 4.51 7.29
CA THR A 65 -6.58 5.40 8.13
C THR A 65 -5.95 5.67 9.49
N ASN A 66 -5.03 4.81 9.96
CA ASN A 66 -4.37 4.95 11.24
C ASN A 66 -3.12 5.86 11.24
N GLY A 67 -2.81 6.50 10.09
CA GLY A 67 -1.71 7.43 9.95
C GLY A 67 -0.37 6.81 9.50
N ILE A 68 -0.31 5.50 9.27
CA ILE A 68 0.89 4.85 8.72
C ILE A 68 1.12 5.28 7.27
N PHE A 69 0.05 5.31 6.47
CA PHE A 69 0.07 5.88 5.12
C PHE A 69 -0.92 7.03 5.02
N SER A 70 -0.51 8.13 4.42
CA SER A 70 -1.36 9.30 4.22
C SER A 70 -1.88 9.36 2.80
N SER A 71 -3.15 9.73 2.63
CA SER A 71 -3.69 10.07 1.31
C SER A 71 -2.98 11.28 0.72
N PRO A 72 -2.70 11.30 -0.60
CA PRO A 72 -2.25 12.51 -1.27
C PRO A 72 -3.25 13.67 -1.09
N LEU A 73 -2.75 14.90 -1.00
CA LEU A 73 -3.58 16.11 -0.83
C LEU A 73 -4.61 16.27 -1.96
N LEU A 74 -4.27 15.86 -3.19
CA LEU A 74 -5.13 15.93 -4.37
C LEU A 74 -5.81 14.59 -4.68
N ASN A 75 -6.21 13.87 -3.66
CA ASN A 75 -6.90 12.60 -3.83
C ASN A 75 -8.35 12.82 -4.30
N THR A 76 -8.66 12.39 -5.51
CA THR A 76 -10.00 12.53 -6.12
C THR A 76 -11.02 11.53 -5.58
N ILE A 77 -10.57 10.47 -4.93
CA ILE A 77 -11.45 9.42 -4.38
C ILE A 77 -11.86 9.65 -2.93
N GLY A 78 -11.38 10.75 -2.32
CA GLY A 78 -11.73 11.16 -0.97
C GLY A 78 -10.64 10.90 0.07
N ALA A 79 -10.70 11.62 1.18
CA ALA A 79 -9.73 11.50 2.27
C ALA A 79 -9.71 10.07 2.84
N ASN A 80 -8.52 9.58 3.15
CA ASN A 80 -8.28 8.25 3.72
C ASN A 80 -8.83 7.07 2.89
N LYS A 81 -9.07 7.31 1.59
CA LYS A 81 -9.43 6.26 0.65
C LYS A 81 -8.26 5.93 -0.27
N TYR A 82 -8.22 4.71 -0.72
CA TYR A 82 -7.21 4.20 -1.64
C TYR A 82 -7.86 3.27 -2.67
N PRO A 83 -7.26 3.12 -3.86
CA PRO A 83 -7.78 2.20 -4.86
C PRO A 83 -7.70 0.76 -4.36
N THR A 84 -8.80 0.05 -4.35
CA THR A 84 -8.89 -1.37 -4.00
C THR A 84 -9.10 -2.26 -5.20
N SER A 85 -9.63 -1.69 -6.29
CA SER A 85 -9.86 -2.45 -7.52
C SER A 85 -9.61 -1.60 -8.77
N PHE A 86 -9.34 -2.29 -9.87
CA PHE A 86 -9.39 -1.68 -11.19
C PHE A 86 -10.83 -1.56 -11.67
N VAL A 87 -11.14 -0.46 -12.34
CA VAL A 87 -12.40 -0.29 -13.06
C VAL A 87 -12.33 -0.94 -14.44
N TYR A 88 -13.48 -1.33 -14.98
CA TYR A 88 -13.53 -1.81 -16.35
C TYR A 88 -13.20 -0.69 -17.35
N PRO A 89 -12.56 -1.00 -18.48
CA PRO A 89 -12.37 -0.05 -19.56
C PRO A 89 -13.69 0.57 -20.01
N THR A 90 -13.68 1.84 -20.36
CA THR A 90 -14.88 2.58 -20.80
C THR A 90 -15.57 1.89 -22.00
N GLN A 91 -14.80 1.27 -22.89
CA GLN A 91 -15.33 0.54 -24.02
C GLN A 91 -16.12 -0.71 -23.58
N GLU A 92 -15.62 -1.45 -22.59
CA GLU A 92 -16.32 -2.60 -22.03
C GLU A 92 -17.66 -2.17 -21.42
N ILE A 93 -17.65 -1.09 -20.64
CA ILE A 93 -18.86 -0.55 -20.00
C ILE A 93 -19.88 -0.12 -21.08
N ALA A 94 -19.43 0.47 -22.20
CA ALA A 94 -20.30 0.97 -23.24
C ALA A 94 -20.90 -0.13 -24.14
N LEU A 95 -20.18 -1.23 -24.35
CA LEU A 95 -20.56 -2.26 -25.30
C LEU A 95 -21.18 -3.50 -24.65
N ASN A 96 -20.90 -3.74 -23.38
CA ASN A 96 -21.38 -4.91 -22.66
C ASN A 96 -22.37 -4.51 -21.53
N PRO A 97 -23.69 -4.66 -21.76
CA PRO A 97 -24.69 -4.27 -20.78
C PRO A 97 -24.63 -5.08 -19.46
N ASN A 98 -23.91 -6.21 -19.46
CA ASN A 98 -23.73 -7.04 -18.27
C ASN A 98 -22.48 -6.66 -17.45
N THR A 99 -21.71 -5.66 -17.88
CA THR A 99 -20.54 -5.21 -17.15
C THR A 99 -20.96 -4.57 -15.82
N PRO A 100 -20.51 -5.09 -14.65
CA PRO A 100 -20.83 -4.48 -13.38
C PRO A 100 -20.29 -3.07 -13.30
N ASN A 101 -21.12 -2.12 -12.80
CA ASN A 101 -20.65 -0.78 -12.51
C ASN A 101 -19.79 -0.81 -11.23
N ARG A 102 -18.47 -0.75 -11.40
CA ARG A 102 -17.50 -0.76 -10.29
C ARG A 102 -16.78 0.57 -10.16
N THR A 103 -16.55 0.97 -8.93
CA THR A 103 -15.68 2.08 -8.60
C THR A 103 -14.29 1.59 -8.18
N VAL A 104 -13.31 2.48 -8.18
CA VAL A 104 -11.94 2.16 -7.74
C VAL A 104 -11.85 1.78 -6.26
N THR A 105 -12.86 2.12 -5.47
CA THR A 105 -12.91 1.86 -4.02
C THR A 105 -13.80 0.66 -3.66
N ASP A 106 -14.37 -0.03 -4.65
CA ASP A 106 -15.19 -1.22 -4.39
C ASP A 106 -14.30 -2.36 -3.88
N LYS A 107 -14.71 -2.94 -2.77
CA LYS A 107 -14.00 -4.07 -2.17
C LYS A 107 -14.06 -5.30 -3.07
N ARG A 108 -13.00 -6.07 -3.03
CA ARG A 108 -12.95 -7.38 -3.66
C ARG A 108 -13.52 -8.44 -2.73
N PHE A 109 -13.89 -9.61 -3.25
CA PHE A 109 -14.51 -10.68 -2.47
C PHE A 109 -13.61 -11.22 -1.34
N TRP A 110 -12.29 -11.04 -1.44
CA TRP A 110 -11.33 -11.45 -0.40
C TRP A 110 -10.94 -10.32 0.55
N ASP A 111 -11.40 -9.11 0.31
CA ASP A 111 -11.14 -7.94 1.15
C ASP A 111 -12.19 -7.88 2.26
N ALA A 112 -11.87 -8.46 3.40
CA ALA A 112 -12.76 -8.56 4.56
C ALA A 112 -12.76 -7.30 5.45
N ASN A 113 -12.00 -6.24 5.09
CA ASN A 113 -11.84 -5.01 5.89
C ASN A 113 -12.92 -3.97 5.62
#